data_5354e3f351c23ed818c4ce22ad76d0b3
#
_entry.id   5354e3f351c23ed818c4ce22ad76d0b3
#
_cell.length_a   1.000
_cell.length_b   1.000
_cell.length_c   1.000
_cell.angle_alpha   90.00
_cell.angle_beta   90.00
_cell.angle_gamma   90.00
#
_symmetry.space_group_name_H-M   'P 1'
#
loop_
_entity.id
_entity.type
_entity.pdbx_description
1 polymer ?
#
loop_
_entity_poly.entity_id
_entity_poly.type
_entity_poly.pdbx_seq_one_letter_code
_entity_poly.pdbx_strand_id
1 'polypeptide(L)'
;ISKRYQAQLDKGASWKPTEFKEWGYYLYPEFNLGSRQQIGRYLQHFGWKPKEFTEKGNVIVNESVLTRVDMPEAQQIAEYLMLQKRVAQVQSWVDAIEIDGRVRGYVNPIGAVTGRMTHSKPNMAQVPASYSPYGTECRQLWTVPSGYKLVGMDASGLELRMLAHYMNDYDYTEEVISGDIHTANQKSAGLATRDQAKTFIYAFLYGAGDEKIGTIVGGGRKIGKTVKKQFLDNTPALKSLRERVTTASKRGYLIGIDGRRIWVRSEHSALNTLLQGAGAIIMKKALVLLDRYAILKGIDYKIIGNIHDEIQSEVHEKDAKVFGEIAVMAIKEAGEEFKLNCPLDGAYKIGGNWNETH
;
A
#
# COMPACT_ATOMS: atom_id res chain seq x y z
N ILE A 1 43.30 32.56 5.05
CA ILE A 1 42.17 31.62 4.78
C ILE A 1 41.06 31.97 5.78
N SER A 2 39.85 32.30 5.29
CA SER A 2 38.76 32.63 6.20
C SER A 2 38.29 31.37 6.98
N LYS A 3 37.82 31.54 8.22
CA LYS A 3 37.29 30.42 9.04
C LYS A 3 36.21 29.61 8.29
N ARG A 4 35.48 30.29 7.41
CA ARG A 4 34.42 29.62 6.59
C ARG A 4 35.03 28.75 5.48
N TYR A 5 36.16 29.14 4.93
CA TYR A 5 36.89 28.39 3.91
C TYR A 5 37.57 27.14 4.52
N GLN A 6 38.18 27.28 5.70
CA GLN A 6 38.79 26.16 6.42
C GLN A 6 37.73 25.10 6.76
N ALA A 7 36.56 25.52 7.24
CA ALA A 7 35.44 24.61 7.51
C ALA A 7 34.91 23.89 6.26
N GLN A 8 35.15 24.40 5.06
CA GLN A 8 34.79 23.73 3.80
C GLN A 8 35.89 22.78 3.33
N LEU A 9 37.15 23.09 3.55
CA LEU A 9 38.27 22.16 3.31
C LEU A 9 38.16 20.92 4.22
N ASP A 10 37.80 21.14 5.48
CA ASP A 10 37.56 20.07 6.46
C ASP A 10 36.39 19.14 6.05
N LYS A 11 35.55 19.58 5.11
CA LYS A 11 34.45 18.81 4.51
C LYS A 11 34.79 18.20 3.13
N GLY A 12 36.06 18.12 2.76
CA GLY A 12 36.52 17.50 1.53
C GLY A 12 36.52 18.41 0.29
N ALA A 13 36.49 19.73 0.46
CA ALA A 13 36.64 20.65 -0.66
C ALA A 13 38.09 20.72 -1.12
N SER A 14 38.35 20.73 -2.43
CA SER A 14 39.67 20.99 -3.02
C SER A 14 39.73 22.32 -3.71
N TRP A 15 40.91 22.96 -3.67
CA TRP A 15 41.15 24.25 -4.30
C TRP A 15 41.83 24.04 -5.66
N LYS A 16 41.28 24.67 -6.73
CA LYS A 16 41.91 24.73 -8.05
C LYS A 16 41.91 26.15 -8.57
N PRO A 17 43.04 26.65 -9.13
CA PRO A 17 43.04 27.89 -9.85
C PRO A 17 42.25 27.75 -11.15
N THR A 18 41.40 28.73 -11.47
CA THR A 18 40.71 28.77 -12.76
C THR A 18 41.64 29.36 -13.84
N GLU A 19 41.54 28.84 -15.06
CA GLU A 19 42.38 29.28 -16.20
C GLU A 19 42.16 30.74 -16.65
N PHE A 20 41.16 31.43 -16.09
CA PHE A 20 40.76 32.78 -16.47
C PHE A 20 40.95 33.80 -15.32
N LYS A 21 42.14 34.10 -14.92
CA LYS A 21 42.48 35.23 -14.02
C LYS A 21 41.58 35.50 -12.79
N GLU A 22 40.49 34.80 -12.60
CA GLU A 22 39.66 34.86 -11.44
C GLU A 22 39.92 33.64 -10.53
N TRP A 23 40.17 33.90 -9.26
CA TRP A 23 40.41 32.88 -8.27
C TRP A 23 39.07 32.30 -7.82
N GLY A 24 38.82 31.04 -8.17
CA GLY A 24 37.65 30.27 -7.72
C GLY A 24 38.05 29.01 -6.95
N TYR A 25 37.21 28.55 -6.10
CA TYR A 25 37.35 27.25 -5.49
C TYR A 25 36.18 26.37 -5.93
N TYR A 26 36.50 25.12 -6.27
CA TYR A 26 35.52 24.13 -6.58
C TYR A 26 35.35 23.24 -5.37
N LEU A 27 34.11 23.10 -4.90
CA LEU A 27 33.74 22.10 -3.95
C LEU A 27 33.53 20.78 -4.74
N TYR A 28 34.38 19.79 -4.49
CA TYR A 28 34.16 18.41 -4.94
C TYR A 28 33.70 17.60 -3.71
N PRO A 29 32.43 17.72 -3.29
CA PRO A 29 31.95 16.85 -2.24
C PRO A 29 32.05 15.41 -2.75
N GLU A 30 32.49 14.52 -1.88
CA GLU A 30 32.42 13.09 -2.15
C GLU A 30 31.03 12.72 -2.66
N PHE A 31 30.97 11.89 -3.71
CA PHE A 31 29.67 11.49 -4.28
C PHE A 31 28.93 10.64 -3.24
N ASN A 32 27.83 11.19 -2.74
CA ASN A 32 27.00 10.54 -1.76
C ASN A 32 25.79 9.87 -2.43
N LEU A 33 25.80 8.54 -2.50
CA LEU A 33 24.69 7.74 -3.01
C LEU A 33 23.38 7.87 -2.18
N GLY A 34 23.45 8.41 -0.97
CA GLY A 34 22.26 8.79 -0.19
C GLY A 34 21.64 10.13 -0.64
N SER A 35 22.37 10.94 -1.40
CA SER A 35 21.93 12.27 -1.85
C SER A 35 21.20 12.22 -3.19
N ARG A 36 19.88 12.24 -3.15
CA ARG A 36 19.04 12.25 -4.37
C ARG A 36 19.36 13.39 -5.31
N GLN A 37 19.79 14.55 -4.78
CA GLN A 37 20.20 15.69 -5.60
C GLN A 37 21.51 15.42 -6.34
N GLN A 38 22.49 14.79 -5.68
CA GLN A 38 23.76 14.43 -6.32
C GLN A 38 23.55 13.35 -7.38
N ILE A 39 22.74 12.33 -7.07
CA ILE A 39 22.36 11.28 -8.04
C ILE A 39 21.69 11.91 -9.27
N GLY A 40 20.73 12.80 -9.06
CA GLY A 40 20.03 13.48 -10.15
C GLY A 40 20.97 14.27 -11.05
N ARG A 41 21.90 15.03 -10.46
CA ARG A 41 22.92 15.80 -11.21
C ARG A 41 23.89 14.90 -11.96
N TYR A 42 24.33 13.82 -11.32
CA TYR A 42 25.23 12.84 -11.92
C TYR A 42 24.60 12.22 -13.17
N LEU A 43 23.39 11.68 -13.04
CA LEU A 43 22.72 11.04 -14.17
C LEU A 43 22.38 12.02 -15.30
N GLN A 44 22.02 13.27 -14.98
CA GLN A 44 21.81 14.32 -15.98
C GLN A 44 23.11 14.68 -16.72
N HIS A 45 24.25 14.67 -16.04
CA HIS A 45 25.56 14.88 -16.67
C HIS A 45 25.85 13.80 -17.71
N PHE A 46 25.40 12.58 -17.49
CA PHE A 46 25.52 11.44 -18.45
C PHE A 46 24.33 11.32 -19.41
N GLY A 47 23.47 12.34 -19.51
CA GLY A 47 22.44 12.45 -20.54
C GLY A 47 21.03 12.10 -20.09
N TRP A 48 20.80 11.75 -18.82
CA TRP A 48 19.44 11.54 -18.34
C TRP A 48 18.61 12.82 -18.41
N LYS A 49 17.44 12.74 -19.01
CA LYS A 49 16.45 13.81 -19.07
C LYS A 49 15.29 13.50 -18.14
N PRO A 50 15.26 14.08 -16.90
CA PRO A 50 14.21 13.80 -15.95
C PRO A 50 12.85 14.30 -16.46
N LYS A 51 11.81 13.51 -16.22
CA LYS A 51 10.43 13.82 -16.59
C LYS A 51 9.57 14.17 -15.38
N GLU A 52 10.01 13.85 -14.17
CA GLU A 52 9.25 13.99 -12.94
C GLU A 52 9.99 14.94 -11.97
N PHE A 53 9.23 15.91 -11.44
CA PHE A 53 9.74 16.94 -10.54
C PHE A 53 8.82 17.08 -9.33
N THR A 54 9.40 17.47 -8.19
CA THR A 54 8.62 17.85 -7.00
C THR A 54 7.94 19.19 -7.24
N GLU A 55 6.97 19.54 -6.38
CA GLU A 55 6.32 20.86 -6.40
C GLU A 55 7.32 22.04 -6.33
N LYS A 56 8.49 21.80 -5.72
CA LYS A 56 9.59 22.80 -5.62
C LYS A 56 10.54 22.77 -6.82
N GLY A 57 10.23 22.03 -7.88
CA GLY A 57 11.05 21.95 -9.10
C GLY A 57 12.29 21.04 -8.99
N ASN A 58 12.49 20.32 -7.89
CA ASN A 58 13.59 19.37 -7.77
C ASN A 58 13.28 18.08 -8.54
N VAL A 59 14.28 17.51 -9.20
CA VAL A 59 14.17 16.23 -9.89
C VAL A 59 13.79 15.13 -8.89
N ILE A 60 12.79 14.34 -9.24
CA ILE A 60 12.41 13.16 -8.45
C ILE A 60 13.38 12.03 -8.76
N VAL A 61 14.11 11.59 -7.74
CA VAL A 61 15.06 10.47 -7.80
C VAL A 61 14.60 9.45 -6.77
N ASN A 62 14.00 8.37 -7.25
CA ASN A 62 13.60 7.22 -6.45
C ASN A 62 13.73 5.94 -7.28
N GLU A 63 13.60 4.80 -6.62
CA GLU A 63 13.68 3.48 -7.25
C GLU A 63 12.76 3.36 -8.47
N SER A 64 11.48 3.76 -8.36
CA SER A 64 10.50 3.63 -9.45
C SER A 64 10.77 4.53 -10.65
N VAL A 65 11.47 5.65 -10.47
CA VAL A 65 11.91 6.51 -11.56
C VAL A 65 13.17 5.93 -12.21
N LEU A 66 14.16 5.53 -11.40
CA LEU A 66 15.44 5.08 -11.89
C LEU A 66 15.36 3.73 -12.62
N THR A 67 14.49 2.82 -12.21
CA THR A 67 14.26 1.54 -12.93
C THR A 67 13.70 1.72 -14.35
N ARG A 68 13.16 2.89 -14.67
CA ARG A 68 12.67 3.23 -16.03
C ARG A 68 13.69 3.99 -16.86
N VAL A 69 14.85 4.28 -16.31
CA VAL A 69 15.94 4.97 -17.02
C VAL A 69 16.81 3.95 -17.70
N ASP A 70 16.96 4.07 -19.02
CA ASP A 70 17.80 3.18 -19.82
C ASP A 70 19.29 3.59 -19.71
N MET A 71 19.84 3.36 -18.51
CA MET A 71 21.25 3.61 -18.17
C MET A 71 21.69 2.60 -17.11
N PRO A 72 22.83 1.87 -17.31
CA PRO A 72 23.32 0.88 -16.35
C PRO A 72 23.56 1.48 -14.94
N GLU A 73 24.08 2.69 -14.86
CA GLU A 73 24.35 3.38 -13.60
C GLU A 73 23.04 3.69 -12.85
N ALA A 74 21.97 4.04 -13.55
CA ALA A 74 20.66 4.29 -12.95
C ALA A 74 20.08 3.01 -12.36
N GLN A 75 20.26 1.86 -13.02
CA GLN A 75 19.81 0.56 -12.53
C GLN A 75 20.58 0.15 -11.25
N GLN A 76 21.91 0.29 -11.25
CA GLN A 76 22.72 0.02 -10.07
C GLN A 76 22.39 0.94 -8.89
N ILE A 77 22.15 2.22 -9.15
CA ILE A 77 21.74 3.17 -8.12
C ILE A 77 20.33 2.81 -7.58
N ALA A 78 19.40 2.40 -8.45
CA ALA A 78 18.08 1.94 -8.03
C ALA A 78 18.17 0.74 -7.08
N GLU A 79 18.97 -0.25 -7.42
CA GLU A 79 19.25 -1.42 -6.58
C GLU A 79 19.87 -1.01 -5.24
N TYR A 80 20.90 -0.16 -5.26
CA TYR A 80 21.53 0.36 -4.04
C TYR A 80 20.50 1.06 -3.13
N LEU A 81 19.65 1.93 -3.67
CA LEU A 81 18.62 2.63 -2.89
C LEU A 81 17.59 1.68 -2.30
N MET A 82 17.22 0.63 -3.03
CA MET A 82 16.34 -0.43 -2.55
C MET A 82 16.98 -1.19 -1.41
N LEU A 83 18.22 -1.65 -1.57
CA LEU A 83 18.98 -2.36 -0.53
C LEU A 83 19.15 -1.50 0.72
N GLN A 84 19.58 -0.25 0.56
CA GLN A 84 19.72 0.70 1.68
C GLN A 84 18.42 0.86 2.46
N LYS A 85 17.27 0.95 1.75
CA LYS A 85 15.95 1.00 2.38
C LYS A 85 15.65 -0.28 3.16
N ARG A 86 15.97 -1.47 2.62
CA ARG A 86 15.76 -2.75 3.31
C ARG A 86 16.63 -2.88 4.55
N VAL A 87 17.91 -2.56 4.44
CA VAL A 87 18.85 -2.57 5.58
C VAL A 87 18.35 -1.64 6.69
N ALA A 88 18.00 -0.40 6.35
CA ALA A 88 17.49 0.55 7.34
C ALA A 88 16.16 0.07 7.99
N GLN A 89 15.31 -0.59 7.22
CA GLN A 89 14.05 -1.14 7.71
C GLN A 89 14.30 -2.30 8.69
N VAL A 90 15.13 -3.26 8.33
CA VAL A 90 15.48 -4.40 9.21
C VAL A 90 16.21 -3.90 10.46
N GLN A 91 17.15 -2.96 10.32
CA GLN A 91 17.83 -2.35 11.47
C GLN A 91 16.84 -1.71 12.43
N SER A 92 15.83 -0.98 11.92
CA SER A 92 14.79 -0.39 12.78
C SER A 92 13.96 -1.41 13.55
N TRP A 93 13.83 -2.63 13.04
CA TRP A 93 13.18 -3.74 13.75
C TRP A 93 14.07 -4.32 14.82
N VAL A 94 15.37 -4.51 14.51
CA VAL A 94 16.37 -4.98 15.48
C VAL A 94 16.46 -4.01 16.66
N ASP A 95 16.51 -2.70 16.38
CA ASP A 95 16.58 -1.64 17.40
C ASP A 95 15.32 -1.58 18.28
N ALA A 96 14.19 -2.12 17.79
CA ALA A 96 12.91 -2.16 18.50
C ALA A 96 12.68 -3.46 19.30
N ILE A 97 13.63 -4.40 19.29
CA ILE A 97 13.54 -5.65 20.07
C ILE A 97 13.62 -5.31 21.57
N GLU A 98 12.63 -5.72 22.32
CA GLU A 98 12.58 -5.58 23.76
C GLU A 98 13.29 -6.75 24.48
N ILE A 99 13.46 -6.65 25.83
CA ILE A 99 14.18 -7.63 26.65
C ILE A 99 13.60 -9.05 26.51
N ASP A 100 12.32 -9.17 26.26
CA ASP A 100 11.63 -10.46 26.07
C ASP A 100 11.71 -10.99 24.62
N GLY A 101 12.51 -10.36 23.78
CA GLY A 101 12.71 -10.75 22.38
C GLY A 101 11.56 -10.36 21.44
N ARG A 102 10.60 -9.56 21.88
CA ARG A 102 9.45 -9.12 21.09
C ARG A 102 9.65 -7.71 20.55
N VAL A 103 9.03 -7.45 19.42
CA VAL A 103 8.90 -6.10 18.87
C VAL A 103 7.45 -5.64 19.04
N ARG A 104 7.26 -4.49 19.70
CA ARG A 104 5.95 -3.90 19.92
C ARG A 104 5.84 -2.57 19.17
N GLY A 105 5.09 -2.59 18.06
CA GLY A 105 4.76 -1.38 17.33
C GLY A 105 3.60 -0.61 17.97
N TYR A 106 3.57 0.69 17.73
CA TYR A 106 2.43 1.52 18.09
C TYR A 106 1.38 1.50 16.99
N VAL A 107 0.12 1.22 17.34
CA VAL A 107 -1.02 1.23 16.43
C VAL A 107 -1.98 2.35 16.82
N ASN A 108 -2.24 3.28 15.91
CA ASN A 108 -3.33 4.24 16.06
C ASN A 108 -4.57 3.69 15.33
N PRO A 109 -5.64 3.31 16.04
CA PRO A 109 -6.79 2.65 15.43
C PRO A 109 -7.61 3.53 14.47
N ILE A 110 -7.44 4.85 14.52
CA ILE A 110 -8.16 5.83 13.68
C ILE A 110 -7.20 6.78 12.95
N GLY A 111 -5.96 6.37 12.74
CA GLY A 111 -4.89 7.25 12.24
C GLY A 111 -5.07 7.74 10.79
N ALA A 112 -5.81 7.01 9.96
CA ALA A 112 -6.12 7.42 8.60
C ALA A 112 -7.50 8.09 8.49
N VAL A 113 -7.66 8.99 7.51
CA VAL A 113 -8.96 9.65 7.21
C VAL A 113 -10.07 8.63 6.93
N THR A 114 -9.72 7.51 6.29
CA THR A 114 -10.63 6.39 6.02
C THR A 114 -10.98 5.57 7.28
N GLY A 115 -10.37 5.88 8.44
CA GLY A 115 -10.49 5.08 9.64
C GLY A 115 -9.63 3.81 9.66
N ARG A 116 -8.79 3.57 8.65
CA ARG A 116 -7.78 2.50 8.71
C ARG A 116 -6.82 2.75 9.86
N MET A 117 -6.30 1.67 10.45
CA MET A 117 -5.24 1.75 11.45
C MET A 117 -3.94 2.22 10.80
N THR A 118 -3.15 2.99 11.55
CA THR A 118 -1.80 3.38 11.15
C THR A 118 -0.79 2.84 12.16
N HIS A 119 0.40 2.52 11.66
CA HIS A 119 1.45 1.85 12.43
C HIS A 119 2.70 2.71 12.50
N SER A 120 3.40 2.66 13.63
CA SER A 120 4.68 3.36 13.83
C SER A 120 5.52 2.67 14.91
N LYS A 121 6.81 2.88 14.91
CA LYS A 121 7.77 2.48 15.95
C LYS A 121 7.80 0.97 16.26
N PRO A 122 8.02 0.09 15.29
CA PRO A 122 8.18 0.29 13.86
C PRO A 122 6.85 0.30 13.10
N ASN A 123 6.89 0.74 11.82
CA ASN A 123 5.70 0.70 10.95
C ASN A 123 5.54 -0.69 10.32
N MET A 124 4.75 -1.54 10.96
CA MET A 124 4.50 -2.91 10.53
C MET A 124 3.72 -3.01 9.20
N ALA A 125 2.90 -2.00 8.88
CA ALA A 125 2.17 -1.97 7.61
C ALA A 125 3.09 -1.73 6.38
N GLN A 126 4.38 -1.45 6.57
CA GLN A 126 5.36 -1.27 5.50
C GLN A 126 6.30 -2.47 5.33
N VAL A 127 6.08 -3.57 6.03
CA VAL A 127 6.79 -4.82 5.76
C VAL A 127 6.49 -5.22 4.31
N PRO A 128 7.52 -5.46 3.47
CA PRO A 128 7.30 -5.68 2.05
C PRO A 128 6.49 -6.94 1.79
N ALA A 129 5.69 -6.92 0.73
CA ALA A 129 4.95 -8.09 0.26
C ALA A 129 5.92 -9.17 -0.23
N SER A 130 5.54 -10.44 -0.15
CA SER A 130 6.40 -11.58 -0.49
C SER A 130 6.94 -11.53 -1.93
N TYR A 131 6.19 -10.96 -2.87
CA TYR A 131 6.63 -10.78 -4.26
C TYR A 131 7.58 -9.58 -4.48
N SER A 132 7.76 -8.73 -3.48
CA SER A 132 8.71 -7.61 -3.54
C SER A 132 10.13 -8.09 -3.27
N PRO A 133 11.17 -7.40 -3.76
CA PRO A 133 12.55 -7.73 -3.44
C PRO A 133 12.78 -7.84 -1.92
N TYR A 134 13.30 -8.98 -1.48
CA TYR A 134 13.52 -9.34 -0.07
C TYR A 134 12.24 -9.38 0.78
N GLY A 135 11.06 -9.49 0.15
CA GLY A 135 9.78 -9.53 0.88
C GLY A 135 9.60 -10.82 1.66
N THR A 136 9.93 -11.95 1.07
CA THR A 136 9.89 -13.27 1.71
C THR A 136 10.77 -13.29 2.96
N GLU A 137 12.04 -12.87 2.84
CA GLU A 137 13.00 -12.83 3.94
C GLU A 137 12.53 -11.89 5.05
N CYS A 138 12.03 -10.71 4.70
CA CYS A 138 11.50 -9.75 5.66
C CYS A 138 10.30 -10.31 6.44
N ARG A 139 9.40 -11.06 5.80
CA ARG A 139 8.24 -11.67 6.46
C ARG A 139 8.61 -12.90 7.28
N GLN A 140 9.62 -13.66 6.89
CA GLN A 140 10.14 -14.79 7.66
C GLN A 140 10.76 -14.39 9.00
N LEU A 141 11.17 -13.13 9.18
CA LEU A 141 11.69 -12.63 10.48
C LEU A 141 10.62 -12.56 11.56
N TRP A 142 9.33 -12.50 11.19
CA TRP A 142 8.22 -12.40 12.13
C TRP A 142 7.67 -13.77 12.46
N THR A 143 8.05 -14.27 13.63
CA THR A 143 7.80 -15.64 14.11
C THR A 143 7.01 -15.64 15.41
N VAL A 144 6.67 -16.82 15.89
CA VAL A 144 6.00 -17.06 17.16
C VAL A 144 6.82 -18.00 18.06
N PRO A 145 6.63 -17.98 19.39
CA PRO A 145 7.31 -18.88 20.31
C PRO A 145 6.96 -20.36 20.05
N SER A 146 7.80 -21.27 20.59
CA SER A 146 7.49 -22.69 20.59
C SER A 146 6.16 -22.98 21.28
N GLY A 147 5.36 -23.91 20.74
CA GLY A 147 4.01 -24.23 21.20
C GLY A 147 2.91 -23.32 20.63
N TYR A 148 3.28 -22.31 19.86
CA TYR A 148 2.35 -21.40 19.18
C TYR A 148 2.49 -21.49 17.66
N LYS A 149 1.43 -21.10 16.96
CA LYS A 149 1.39 -20.90 15.52
C LYS A 149 0.97 -19.46 15.22
N LEU A 150 1.44 -18.95 14.11
CA LEU A 150 0.89 -17.75 13.51
C LEU A 150 -0.36 -18.15 12.71
N VAL A 151 -1.46 -17.46 12.95
CA VAL A 151 -2.70 -17.59 12.18
C VAL A 151 -2.95 -16.25 11.50
N GLY A 152 -2.78 -16.25 10.17
CA GLY A 152 -3.07 -15.09 9.32
C GLY A 152 -4.43 -15.24 8.70
N MET A 153 -5.27 -14.25 8.83
CA MET A 153 -6.61 -14.15 8.24
C MET A 153 -6.66 -12.97 7.29
N ASP A 154 -7.25 -13.16 6.12
CA ASP A 154 -7.44 -12.12 5.10
C ASP A 154 -8.89 -12.10 4.60
N ALA A 155 -9.45 -10.90 4.40
CA ALA A 155 -10.78 -10.74 3.86
C ALA A 155 -10.75 -10.81 2.33
N SER A 156 -11.43 -11.80 1.76
CA SER A 156 -11.43 -12.07 0.32
C SER A 156 -12.03 -10.94 -0.49
N GLY A 157 -11.20 -10.21 -1.26
CA GLY A 157 -11.64 -9.17 -2.19
C GLY A 157 -12.45 -8.05 -1.53
N LEU A 158 -12.08 -7.63 -0.31
CA LEU A 158 -12.83 -6.68 0.50
C LEU A 158 -13.22 -5.40 -0.26
N GLU A 159 -12.29 -4.78 -0.98
CA GLU A 159 -12.59 -3.52 -1.70
C GLU A 159 -13.61 -3.72 -2.83
N LEU A 160 -13.54 -4.84 -3.56
CA LEU A 160 -14.51 -5.15 -4.62
C LEU A 160 -15.89 -5.53 -4.05
N ARG A 161 -15.94 -6.16 -2.89
CA ARG A 161 -17.19 -6.46 -2.17
C ARG A 161 -17.84 -5.18 -1.63
N MET A 162 -17.03 -4.23 -1.13
CA MET A 162 -17.54 -2.91 -0.75
C MET A 162 -18.05 -2.14 -1.98
N LEU A 163 -17.36 -2.25 -3.11
CA LEU A 163 -17.82 -1.66 -4.37
C LEU A 163 -19.17 -2.25 -4.79
N ALA A 164 -19.31 -3.58 -4.81
CA ALA A 164 -20.54 -4.28 -5.14
C ALA A 164 -21.70 -3.86 -4.23
N HIS A 165 -21.44 -3.76 -2.92
CA HIS A 165 -22.43 -3.26 -1.95
C HIS A 165 -22.96 -1.86 -2.31
N TYR A 166 -22.08 -0.90 -2.58
CA TYR A 166 -22.48 0.48 -2.90
C TYR A 166 -23.06 0.64 -4.30
N MET A 167 -22.67 -0.23 -5.24
CA MET A 167 -23.27 -0.27 -6.58
C MET A 167 -24.71 -0.79 -6.51
N ASN A 168 -24.97 -1.73 -5.62
CA ASN A 168 -26.27 -2.42 -5.50
C ASN A 168 -26.71 -3.01 -6.84
N ASP A 169 -25.80 -3.68 -7.53
CA ASP A 169 -25.97 -4.32 -8.82
C ASP A 169 -25.85 -5.83 -8.65
N TYR A 170 -26.89 -6.56 -8.99
CA TYR A 170 -26.95 -8.00 -8.77
C TYR A 170 -25.90 -8.75 -9.61
N ASP A 171 -25.82 -8.45 -10.90
CA ASP A 171 -24.93 -9.17 -11.81
C ASP A 171 -23.46 -8.95 -11.43
N TYR A 172 -23.09 -7.71 -11.09
CA TYR A 172 -21.75 -7.41 -10.60
C TYR A 172 -21.45 -8.11 -9.27
N THR A 173 -22.44 -8.20 -8.38
CA THR A 173 -22.30 -8.90 -7.10
C THR A 173 -22.07 -10.38 -7.30
N GLU A 174 -22.83 -11.04 -8.19
CA GLU A 174 -22.62 -12.44 -8.53
C GLU A 174 -21.23 -12.72 -9.11
N GLU A 175 -20.72 -11.82 -9.97
CA GLU A 175 -19.36 -11.95 -10.49
C GLU A 175 -18.28 -11.81 -9.40
N VAL A 176 -18.54 -11.00 -8.36
CA VAL A 176 -17.64 -10.87 -7.21
C VAL A 176 -17.67 -12.09 -6.30
N ILE A 177 -18.82 -12.73 -6.14
CA ILE A 177 -19.03 -13.85 -5.19
C ILE A 177 -18.60 -15.18 -5.79
N SER A 178 -19.10 -15.51 -6.98
CA SER A 178 -19.03 -16.83 -7.58
C SER A 178 -18.38 -16.85 -8.97
N GLY A 179 -18.23 -15.68 -9.61
CA GLY A 179 -17.63 -15.54 -10.92
C GLY A 179 -16.13 -15.20 -10.91
N ASP A 180 -15.66 -14.65 -12.01
CA ASP A 180 -14.33 -14.03 -12.13
C ASP A 180 -14.46 -12.54 -12.44
N ILE A 181 -14.57 -11.76 -11.39
CA ILE A 181 -14.73 -10.31 -11.47
C ILE A 181 -13.61 -9.62 -12.29
N HIS A 182 -12.41 -10.17 -12.30
CA HIS A 182 -11.32 -9.60 -13.10
C HIS A 182 -11.53 -9.85 -14.59
N THR A 183 -12.07 -11.00 -14.98
CA THR A 183 -12.49 -11.29 -16.36
C THR A 183 -13.72 -10.46 -16.76
N ALA A 184 -14.69 -10.27 -15.87
CA ALA A 184 -15.81 -9.37 -16.10
C ALA A 184 -15.35 -7.92 -16.32
N ASN A 185 -14.46 -7.42 -15.48
CA ASN A 185 -13.86 -6.09 -15.63
C ASN A 185 -12.99 -5.98 -16.90
N GLN A 186 -12.28 -7.06 -17.30
CA GLN A 186 -11.52 -7.12 -18.54
C GLN A 186 -12.43 -6.87 -19.75
N LYS A 187 -13.53 -7.57 -19.83
CA LYS A 187 -14.53 -7.45 -20.92
C LYS A 187 -15.14 -6.04 -20.92
N SER A 188 -15.56 -5.55 -19.75
CA SER A 188 -16.21 -4.23 -19.63
C SER A 188 -15.27 -3.09 -20.02
N ALA A 189 -13.99 -3.18 -19.69
CA ALA A 189 -13.00 -2.17 -20.03
C ALA A 189 -12.36 -2.36 -21.42
N GLY A 190 -12.59 -3.50 -22.10
CA GLY A 190 -11.99 -3.85 -23.38
C GLY A 190 -10.48 -4.09 -23.29
N LEU A 191 -10.02 -4.72 -22.19
CA LEU A 191 -8.60 -4.96 -21.93
C LEU A 191 -8.11 -6.28 -22.51
N ALA A 192 -6.82 -6.34 -22.87
CA ALA A 192 -6.25 -7.51 -23.54
C ALA A 192 -6.12 -8.72 -22.58
N THR A 193 -5.77 -8.49 -21.33
CA THR A 193 -5.52 -9.57 -20.36
C THR A 193 -6.23 -9.35 -19.02
N ARG A 194 -6.50 -10.45 -18.33
CA ARG A 194 -7.05 -10.48 -16.99
C ARG A 194 -6.16 -9.77 -15.96
N ASP A 195 -4.84 -9.88 -16.10
CA ASP A 195 -3.87 -9.24 -15.20
C ASP A 195 -3.86 -7.72 -15.39
N GLN A 196 -4.00 -7.25 -16.64
CA GLN A 196 -4.22 -5.83 -16.89
C GLN A 196 -5.51 -5.34 -16.23
N ALA A 197 -6.59 -6.13 -16.30
CA ALA A 197 -7.86 -5.76 -15.67
C ALA A 197 -7.75 -5.72 -14.15
N LYS A 198 -7.05 -6.66 -13.53
CA LYS A 198 -6.75 -6.64 -12.09
C LYS A 198 -5.99 -5.36 -11.70
N THR A 199 -4.94 -5.01 -12.40
CA THR A 199 -4.18 -3.79 -12.13
C THR A 199 -5.00 -2.53 -12.43
N PHE A 200 -5.78 -2.54 -13.51
CA PHE A 200 -6.64 -1.44 -13.90
C PHE A 200 -7.71 -1.14 -12.86
N ILE A 201 -8.47 -2.14 -12.39
CA ILE A 201 -9.58 -1.90 -11.48
C ILE A 201 -9.11 -1.25 -10.17
N TYR A 202 -8.04 -1.74 -9.57
CA TYR A 202 -7.49 -1.12 -8.36
C TYR A 202 -6.95 0.28 -8.63
N ALA A 203 -6.21 0.50 -9.72
CA ALA A 203 -5.76 1.84 -10.08
C ALA A 203 -6.94 2.80 -10.31
N PHE A 204 -7.99 2.33 -10.96
CA PHE A 204 -9.22 3.10 -11.19
C PHE A 204 -9.91 3.47 -9.87
N LEU A 205 -10.09 2.52 -8.95
CA LEU A 205 -10.69 2.74 -7.64
C LEU A 205 -9.86 3.70 -6.79
N TYR A 206 -8.53 3.65 -6.89
CA TYR A 206 -7.62 4.59 -6.22
C TYR A 206 -7.54 5.97 -6.90
N GLY A 207 -8.37 6.21 -7.92
CA GLY A 207 -8.47 7.52 -8.55
C GLY A 207 -7.33 7.84 -9.53
N ALA A 208 -6.69 6.82 -10.12
CA ALA A 208 -5.63 7.03 -11.09
C ALA A 208 -6.09 7.90 -12.26
N GLY A 209 -5.26 8.89 -12.61
CA GLY A 209 -5.45 9.75 -13.77
C GLY A 209 -5.34 8.97 -15.10
N ASP A 210 -5.80 9.60 -16.19
CA ASP A 210 -5.83 8.97 -17.51
C ASP A 210 -4.44 8.54 -18.00
N GLU A 211 -3.40 9.29 -17.65
CA GLU A 211 -2.01 8.97 -17.98
C GLU A 211 -1.58 7.64 -17.34
N LYS A 212 -1.81 7.49 -16.04
CA LYS A 212 -1.43 6.26 -15.32
C LYS A 212 -2.23 5.05 -15.81
N ILE A 213 -3.53 5.21 -16.07
CA ILE A 213 -4.33 4.14 -16.66
C ILE A 213 -3.80 3.79 -18.06
N GLY A 214 -3.47 4.80 -18.88
CA GLY A 214 -2.85 4.57 -20.18
C GLY A 214 -1.57 3.74 -20.10
N THR A 215 -0.69 4.05 -19.16
CA THR A 215 0.55 3.29 -18.93
C THR A 215 0.26 1.83 -18.57
N ILE A 216 -0.72 1.56 -17.70
CA ILE A 216 -1.12 0.19 -17.32
C ILE A 216 -1.57 -0.63 -18.52
N VAL A 217 -2.26 -0.01 -19.47
CA VAL A 217 -2.81 -0.69 -20.65
C VAL A 217 -1.89 -0.64 -21.86
N GLY A 218 -0.64 -0.20 -21.69
CA GLY A 218 0.37 -0.16 -22.77
C GLY A 218 0.21 1.02 -23.73
N GLY A 219 -0.43 2.12 -23.28
CA GLY A 219 -0.63 3.32 -24.08
C GLY A 219 -0.45 4.61 -23.30
N GLY A 220 -0.83 5.75 -23.90
CA GLY A 220 -0.75 7.06 -23.28
C GLY A 220 -2.12 7.56 -22.79
N ARG A 221 -2.15 8.83 -22.36
CA ARG A 221 -3.33 9.49 -21.78
C ARG A 221 -4.62 9.32 -22.59
N LYS A 222 -4.55 9.38 -23.92
CA LYS A 222 -5.73 9.22 -24.78
C LYS A 222 -6.35 7.83 -24.62
N ILE A 223 -5.51 6.78 -24.64
CA ILE A 223 -5.96 5.39 -24.45
C ILE A 223 -6.53 5.21 -23.06
N GLY A 224 -5.86 5.71 -22.01
CA GLY A 224 -6.37 5.63 -20.65
C GLY A 224 -7.74 6.30 -20.48
N LYS A 225 -7.96 7.46 -21.11
CA LYS A 225 -9.26 8.13 -21.13
C LYS A 225 -10.34 7.28 -21.84
N THR A 226 -10.00 6.66 -22.95
CA THR A 226 -10.92 5.79 -23.71
C THR A 226 -11.32 4.56 -22.91
N VAL A 227 -10.35 3.87 -22.32
CA VAL A 227 -10.59 2.68 -21.45
C VAL A 227 -11.47 3.02 -20.26
N LYS A 228 -11.19 4.11 -19.55
CA LYS A 228 -12.04 4.57 -18.44
C LYS A 228 -13.46 4.87 -18.88
N LYS A 229 -13.62 5.54 -20.02
CA LYS A 229 -14.96 5.85 -20.57
C LYS A 229 -15.71 4.58 -20.93
N GLN A 230 -15.08 3.67 -21.67
CA GLN A 230 -15.67 2.38 -22.05
C GLN A 230 -16.09 1.56 -20.83
N PHE A 231 -15.22 1.48 -19.83
CA PHE A 231 -15.52 0.77 -18.58
C PHE A 231 -16.76 1.33 -17.88
N LEU A 232 -16.87 2.67 -17.75
CA LEU A 232 -18.01 3.31 -17.12
C LEU A 232 -19.29 3.19 -17.96
N ASP A 233 -19.20 3.23 -19.28
CA ASP A 233 -20.34 3.07 -20.16
C ASP A 233 -20.87 1.61 -20.13
N ASN A 234 -19.99 0.63 -19.95
CA ASN A 234 -20.34 -0.78 -19.81
C ASN A 234 -20.66 -1.20 -18.36
N THR A 235 -20.51 -0.30 -17.39
CA THR A 235 -20.83 -0.54 -15.98
C THR A 235 -21.67 0.63 -15.42
N PRO A 236 -22.94 0.74 -15.84
CA PRO A 236 -23.77 1.91 -15.52
C PRO A 236 -24.01 2.11 -14.02
N ALA A 237 -24.10 1.04 -13.23
CA ALA A 237 -24.23 1.12 -11.78
C ALA A 237 -22.99 1.78 -11.13
N LEU A 238 -21.77 1.46 -11.61
CA LEU A 238 -20.54 2.10 -11.16
C LEU A 238 -20.49 3.58 -11.55
N LYS A 239 -20.92 3.89 -12.78
CA LYS A 239 -21.00 5.28 -13.25
C LYS A 239 -21.93 6.10 -12.35
N SER A 240 -23.14 5.61 -12.08
CA SER A 240 -24.09 6.22 -11.16
C SER A 240 -23.55 6.39 -9.74
N LEU A 241 -22.91 5.35 -9.19
CA LEU A 241 -22.27 5.43 -7.88
C LEU A 241 -21.22 6.54 -7.85
N ARG A 242 -20.35 6.60 -8.86
CA ARG A 242 -19.30 7.61 -8.95
C ARG A 242 -19.87 9.03 -9.01
N GLU A 243 -20.93 9.26 -9.78
CA GLU A 243 -21.61 10.55 -9.87
C GLU A 243 -22.22 10.96 -8.53
N ARG A 244 -22.92 10.05 -7.85
CA ARG A 244 -23.48 10.28 -6.51
C ARG A 244 -22.39 10.62 -5.49
N VAL A 245 -21.28 9.87 -5.47
CA VAL A 245 -20.15 10.08 -4.57
C VAL A 245 -19.47 11.43 -4.85
N THR A 246 -19.24 11.77 -6.12
CA THR A 246 -18.68 13.07 -6.51
C THR A 246 -19.57 14.21 -6.07
N THR A 247 -20.88 14.11 -6.29
CA THR A 247 -21.84 15.13 -5.85
C THR A 247 -21.86 15.27 -4.33
N ALA A 248 -21.87 14.13 -3.61
CA ALA A 248 -21.85 14.14 -2.15
C ALA A 248 -20.56 14.73 -1.59
N SER A 249 -19.43 14.51 -2.25
CA SER A 249 -18.10 14.98 -1.78
C SER A 249 -17.95 16.51 -1.83
N LYS A 250 -18.77 17.22 -2.60
CA LYS A 250 -18.77 18.70 -2.67
C LYS A 250 -19.04 19.38 -1.32
N ARG A 251 -19.70 18.69 -0.39
CA ARG A 251 -19.90 19.18 1.00
C ARG A 251 -18.68 18.97 1.90
N GLY A 252 -17.57 18.43 1.37
CA GLY A 252 -16.31 18.19 2.09
C GLY A 252 -16.25 16.84 2.83
N TYR A 253 -17.34 16.08 2.90
CA TYR A 253 -17.36 14.76 3.57
C TYR A 253 -18.36 13.80 2.93
N LEU A 254 -18.16 12.52 3.15
CA LEU A 254 -19.09 11.43 2.85
C LEU A 254 -19.66 10.86 4.15
N ILE A 255 -20.76 10.13 4.05
CA ILE A 255 -21.29 9.34 5.16
C ILE A 255 -20.79 7.91 5.00
N GLY A 256 -20.09 7.42 6.01
CA GLY A 256 -19.59 6.05 6.07
C GLY A 256 -20.70 5.03 6.34
N ILE A 257 -20.37 3.75 6.23
CA ILE A 257 -21.30 2.64 6.43
C ILE A 257 -21.91 2.60 7.84
N ASP A 258 -21.22 3.16 8.81
CA ASP A 258 -21.61 3.28 10.22
C ASP A 258 -22.23 4.66 10.57
N GLY A 259 -22.52 5.48 9.56
CA GLY A 259 -23.11 6.81 9.72
C GLY A 259 -22.13 7.93 10.06
N ARG A 260 -20.85 7.65 10.26
CA ARG A 260 -19.85 8.69 10.54
C ARG A 260 -19.57 9.56 9.33
N ARG A 261 -19.07 10.78 9.57
CA ARG A 261 -18.54 11.64 8.52
C ARG A 261 -17.12 11.25 8.20
N ILE A 262 -16.84 11.00 6.92
CA ILE A 262 -15.51 10.71 6.38
C ILE A 262 -15.09 11.92 5.55
N TRP A 263 -14.05 12.63 5.99
CA TRP A 263 -13.56 13.82 5.29
C TRP A 263 -12.92 13.46 3.97
N VAL A 264 -13.25 14.19 2.90
CA VAL A 264 -12.73 13.96 1.55
C VAL A 264 -11.69 15.02 1.22
N ARG A 265 -10.48 14.59 0.88
CA ARG A 265 -9.38 15.50 0.53
C ARG A 265 -9.49 16.05 -0.89
N SER A 266 -10.05 15.26 -1.80
CA SER A 266 -10.28 15.65 -3.19
C SER A 266 -11.39 14.81 -3.82
N GLU A 267 -12.07 15.33 -4.82
CA GLU A 267 -13.12 14.60 -5.57
C GLU A 267 -12.57 13.30 -6.18
N HIS A 268 -11.32 13.31 -6.66
CA HIS A 268 -10.69 12.13 -7.26
C HIS A 268 -10.52 10.98 -6.27
N SER A 269 -10.34 11.27 -4.98
CA SER A 269 -10.16 10.27 -3.94
C SER A 269 -11.48 9.86 -3.26
N ALA A 270 -12.60 10.48 -3.60
CA ALA A 270 -13.86 10.33 -2.88
C ALA A 270 -14.37 8.87 -2.88
N LEU A 271 -14.39 8.22 -4.05
CA LEU A 271 -14.84 6.83 -4.15
C LEU A 271 -13.93 5.90 -3.36
N ASN A 272 -12.62 6.04 -3.51
CA ASN A 272 -11.64 5.26 -2.74
C ASN A 272 -11.81 5.48 -1.22
N THR A 273 -12.02 6.74 -0.81
CA THR A 273 -12.23 7.09 0.60
C THR A 273 -13.48 6.40 1.17
N LEU A 274 -14.55 6.31 0.38
CA LEU A 274 -15.79 5.61 0.77
C LEU A 274 -15.54 4.11 0.94
N LEU A 275 -14.93 3.45 -0.07
CA LEU A 275 -14.71 2.01 -0.06
C LEU A 275 -13.74 1.58 1.03
N GLN A 276 -12.61 2.26 1.15
CA GLN A 276 -11.63 2.00 2.22
C GLN A 276 -12.21 2.26 3.61
N GLY A 277 -13.05 3.30 3.75
CA GLY A 277 -13.72 3.59 5.01
C GLY A 277 -14.66 2.48 5.42
N ALA A 278 -15.45 1.96 4.50
CA ALA A 278 -16.33 0.83 4.75
C ALA A 278 -15.54 -0.43 5.13
N GLY A 279 -14.53 -0.80 4.33
CA GLY A 279 -13.67 -1.95 4.63
C GLY A 279 -13.00 -1.85 6.01
N ALA A 280 -12.51 -0.66 6.38
CA ALA A 280 -11.87 -0.45 7.69
C ALA A 280 -12.85 -0.66 8.87
N ILE A 281 -14.10 -0.24 8.73
CA ILE A 281 -15.13 -0.44 9.76
C ILE A 281 -15.52 -1.92 9.86
N ILE A 282 -15.72 -2.57 8.73
CA ILE A 282 -16.03 -4.00 8.67
C ILE A 282 -14.92 -4.82 9.34
N MET A 283 -13.65 -4.58 8.99
CA MET A 283 -12.53 -5.33 9.58
C MET A 283 -12.36 -5.08 11.08
N LYS A 284 -12.66 -3.88 11.57
CA LYS A 284 -12.70 -3.61 13.01
C LYS A 284 -13.84 -4.35 13.71
N LYS A 285 -14.99 -4.44 13.07
CA LYS A 285 -16.10 -5.23 13.61
C LYS A 285 -15.74 -6.71 13.63
N ALA A 286 -15.17 -7.24 12.56
CA ALA A 286 -14.67 -8.62 12.51
C ALA A 286 -13.63 -8.88 13.60
N LEU A 287 -12.72 -7.95 13.86
CA LEU A 287 -11.73 -8.05 14.94
C LEU A 287 -12.40 -8.17 16.32
N VAL A 288 -13.42 -7.34 16.59
CA VAL A 288 -14.17 -7.39 17.86
C VAL A 288 -14.96 -8.69 18.00
N LEU A 289 -15.55 -9.20 16.92
CA LEU A 289 -16.25 -10.49 16.94
C LEU A 289 -15.29 -11.66 17.16
N LEU A 290 -14.14 -11.65 16.46
CA LEU A 290 -13.07 -12.63 16.63
C LEU A 290 -12.61 -12.70 18.09
N ASP A 291 -12.26 -11.54 18.66
CA ASP A 291 -11.84 -11.44 20.06
C ASP A 291 -12.88 -12.01 21.02
N ARG A 292 -14.14 -11.61 20.86
CA ARG A 292 -15.25 -12.10 21.66
C ARG A 292 -15.40 -13.63 21.59
N TYR A 293 -15.35 -14.19 20.39
CA TYR A 293 -15.53 -15.64 20.21
C TYR A 293 -14.34 -16.45 20.70
N ALA A 294 -13.13 -15.95 20.50
CA ALA A 294 -11.91 -16.58 21.00
C ALA A 294 -11.92 -16.63 22.54
N ILE A 295 -12.32 -15.55 23.22
CA ILE A 295 -12.49 -15.51 24.68
C ILE A 295 -13.55 -16.50 25.15
N LEU A 296 -14.72 -16.52 24.51
CA LEU A 296 -15.82 -17.45 24.87
C LEU A 296 -15.42 -18.92 24.72
N LYS A 297 -14.50 -19.23 23.81
CA LYS A 297 -13.98 -20.60 23.61
C LYS A 297 -12.76 -20.91 24.48
N GLY A 298 -12.26 -19.96 25.26
CA GLY A 298 -11.08 -20.13 26.11
C GLY A 298 -9.79 -20.36 25.32
N ILE A 299 -9.68 -19.80 24.12
CA ILE A 299 -8.50 -19.92 23.28
C ILE A 299 -7.39 -19.01 23.82
N ASP A 300 -6.16 -19.54 23.90
CA ASP A 300 -4.96 -18.75 24.22
C ASP A 300 -4.41 -18.14 22.91
N TYR A 301 -4.56 -16.82 22.78
CA TYR A 301 -4.16 -16.09 21.60
C TYR A 301 -3.71 -14.66 21.91
N LYS A 302 -2.98 -14.06 20.97
CA LYS A 302 -2.63 -12.63 20.95
C LYS A 302 -2.79 -12.10 19.52
N ILE A 303 -3.54 -11.02 19.36
CA ILE A 303 -3.58 -10.31 18.08
C ILE A 303 -2.31 -9.48 17.97
N ILE A 304 -1.47 -9.78 16.98
CA ILE A 304 -0.16 -9.17 16.82
C ILE A 304 -0.05 -8.27 15.60
N GLY A 305 -0.97 -8.36 14.66
CA GLY A 305 -1.02 -7.49 13.48
C GLY A 305 -2.44 -7.25 13.00
N ASN A 306 -2.74 -6.00 12.63
CA ASN A 306 -3.95 -5.64 11.91
C ASN A 306 -3.55 -4.71 10.78
N ILE A 307 -3.37 -5.28 9.59
CA ILE A 307 -2.78 -4.60 8.44
C ILE A 307 -3.81 -4.57 7.32
N HIS A 308 -4.59 -3.50 7.29
CA HIS A 308 -5.66 -3.25 6.33
C HIS A 308 -6.81 -4.28 6.42
N ASP A 309 -6.82 -5.29 5.60
CA ASP A 309 -7.76 -6.40 5.48
C ASP A 309 -7.21 -7.72 6.04
N GLU A 310 -5.99 -7.69 6.58
CA GLU A 310 -5.28 -8.82 7.15
C GLU A 310 -5.18 -8.69 8.68
N ILE A 311 -5.45 -9.78 9.40
CA ILE A 311 -5.21 -9.90 10.84
C ILE A 311 -4.24 -11.06 11.07
N GLN A 312 -3.15 -10.80 11.78
CA GLN A 312 -2.18 -11.80 12.21
C GLN A 312 -2.29 -12.03 13.72
N SER A 313 -2.34 -13.28 14.11
CA SER A 313 -2.50 -13.68 15.53
C SER A 313 -1.53 -14.80 15.91
N GLU A 314 -0.91 -14.66 17.08
CA GLU A 314 -0.19 -15.73 17.76
C GLU A 314 -1.23 -16.56 18.51
N VAL A 315 -1.31 -17.86 18.23
CA VAL A 315 -2.33 -18.76 18.80
C VAL A 315 -1.67 -20.06 19.24
N HIS A 316 -2.06 -20.57 20.41
CA HIS A 316 -1.58 -21.88 20.86
C HIS A 316 -1.88 -22.95 19.80
N GLU A 317 -0.90 -23.80 19.47
CA GLU A 317 -0.98 -24.68 18.29
C GLU A 317 -2.20 -25.61 18.27
N LYS A 318 -2.68 -26.07 19.46
CA LYS A 318 -3.88 -26.92 19.58
C LYS A 318 -5.16 -26.22 19.09
N ASP A 319 -5.23 -24.90 19.19
CA ASP A 319 -6.41 -24.08 18.90
C ASP A 319 -6.32 -23.34 17.56
N ALA A 320 -5.17 -23.40 16.88
CA ALA A 320 -4.88 -22.59 15.68
C ALA A 320 -5.94 -22.78 14.57
N LYS A 321 -6.39 -24.02 14.33
CA LYS A 321 -7.42 -24.32 13.33
C LYS A 321 -8.77 -23.72 13.72
N VAL A 322 -9.22 -23.93 14.95
CA VAL A 322 -10.50 -23.42 15.47
C VAL A 322 -10.50 -21.89 15.45
N PHE A 323 -9.38 -21.27 15.82
CA PHE A 323 -9.22 -19.81 15.75
C PHE A 323 -9.35 -19.28 14.32
N GLY A 324 -8.71 -19.94 13.33
CA GLY A 324 -8.84 -19.59 11.92
C GLY A 324 -10.27 -19.67 11.39
N GLU A 325 -11.01 -20.73 11.77
CA GLU A 325 -12.42 -20.90 11.41
C GLU A 325 -13.30 -19.79 12.01
N ILE A 326 -13.08 -19.45 13.28
CA ILE A 326 -13.78 -18.35 13.96
C ILE A 326 -13.44 -16.99 13.27
N ALA A 327 -12.20 -16.81 12.85
CA ALA A 327 -11.77 -15.57 12.19
C ALA A 327 -12.51 -15.35 10.87
N VAL A 328 -12.67 -16.39 10.05
CA VAL A 328 -13.47 -16.33 8.82
C VAL A 328 -14.95 -16.09 9.13
N MET A 329 -15.49 -16.77 10.14
CA MET A 329 -16.87 -16.56 10.58
C MET A 329 -17.11 -15.11 11.02
N ALA A 330 -16.18 -14.52 11.77
CA ALA A 330 -16.27 -13.14 12.23
C ALA A 330 -16.29 -12.12 11.08
N ILE A 331 -15.58 -12.39 9.96
CA ILE A 331 -15.66 -11.55 8.76
C ILE A 331 -17.07 -11.62 8.15
N LYS A 332 -17.62 -12.84 8.00
CA LYS A 332 -18.94 -13.04 7.41
C LYS A 332 -20.02 -12.32 8.23
N GLU A 333 -20.02 -12.56 9.53
CA GLU A 333 -20.97 -11.96 10.46
C GLU A 333 -20.86 -10.44 10.53
N ALA A 334 -19.64 -9.88 10.46
CA ALA A 334 -19.45 -8.43 10.36
C ALA A 334 -20.17 -7.85 9.13
N GLY A 335 -20.14 -8.54 7.99
CA GLY A 335 -20.87 -8.16 6.80
C GLY A 335 -22.39 -8.21 6.98
N GLU A 336 -22.89 -9.25 7.64
CA GLU A 336 -24.32 -9.45 7.93
C GLU A 336 -24.84 -8.36 8.88
N GLU A 337 -24.11 -8.05 9.97
CA GLU A 337 -24.52 -6.99 10.89
C GLU A 337 -24.63 -5.61 10.22
N PHE A 338 -23.77 -5.31 9.26
CA PHE A 338 -23.87 -4.09 8.45
C PHE A 338 -24.82 -4.22 7.25
N LYS A 339 -25.52 -5.36 7.11
CA LYS A 339 -26.50 -5.62 6.06
C LYS A 339 -25.93 -5.36 4.66
N LEU A 340 -24.73 -5.90 4.41
CA LEU A 340 -24.12 -5.72 3.10
C LEU A 340 -24.91 -6.45 2.01
N ASN A 341 -25.08 -5.80 0.86
CA ASN A 341 -25.71 -6.41 -0.33
C ASN A 341 -24.78 -7.47 -0.98
N CYS A 342 -23.50 -7.44 -0.67
CA CYS A 342 -22.51 -8.42 -1.11
C CYS A 342 -21.98 -9.17 0.11
N PRO A 343 -22.23 -10.48 0.26
CA PRO A 343 -21.72 -11.27 1.36
C PRO A 343 -20.19 -11.21 1.45
N LEU A 344 -19.68 -11.19 2.67
CA LEU A 344 -18.23 -11.25 2.89
C LEU A 344 -17.76 -12.69 3.00
N ASP A 345 -16.49 -12.88 2.70
CA ASP A 345 -15.77 -14.13 2.91
C ASP A 345 -14.33 -13.83 3.30
N GLY A 346 -13.64 -14.82 3.80
CA GLY A 346 -12.23 -14.73 4.17
C GLY A 346 -11.53 -16.07 4.03
N ALA A 347 -10.24 -16.03 4.11
CA ALA A 347 -9.38 -17.20 4.18
C ALA A 347 -8.42 -17.06 5.37
N TYR A 348 -7.94 -18.19 5.88
CA TYR A 348 -6.88 -18.19 6.87
C TYR A 348 -5.79 -19.18 6.50
N LYS A 349 -4.58 -18.90 6.95
CA LYS A 349 -3.43 -19.79 6.86
C LYS A 349 -2.79 -19.93 8.23
N ILE A 350 -2.16 -21.08 8.47
CA ILE A 350 -1.46 -21.38 9.71
C ILE A 350 0.01 -21.64 9.36
N GLY A 351 0.93 -21.00 10.07
CA GLY A 351 2.36 -21.15 9.80
C GLY A 351 3.22 -20.86 11.03
N GLY A 352 4.53 -20.92 10.84
CA GLY A 352 5.51 -20.55 11.86
C GLY A 352 5.99 -19.10 11.74
N ASN A 353 5.72 -18.45 10.63
CA ASN A 353 6.13 -17.07 10.35
C ASN A 353 5.13 -16.36 9.41
N TRP A 354 5.27 -15.04 9.28
CA TRP A 354 4.34 -14.25 8.50
C TRP A 354 4.35 -14.54 6.98
N ASN A 355 5.47 -15.04 6.44
CA ASN A 355 5.50 -15.42 5.03
C ASN A 355 4.63 -16.66 4.72
N GLU A 356 4.45 -17.55 5.69
CA GLU A 356 3.63 -18.75 5.54
C GLU A 356 2.13 -18.45 5.68
N THR A 357 1.78 -17.34 6.30
CA THR A 357 0.40 -16.98 6.65
C THR A 357 -0.20 -15.86 5.78
N HIS A 358 0.52 -15.45 4.74
CA HIS A 358 0.06 -14.38 3.82
C HIS A 358 -0.12 -14.88 2.39
#